data_8032e8c3dfeaae07dc729dd8f621aa27
#
_entry.id   8032e8c3dfeaae07dc729dd8f621aa27
#
_cell.length_a   1.000
_cell.length_b   1.000
_cell.length_c   1.000
_cell.angle_alpha   90.00
_cell.angle_beta   90.00
_cell.angle_gamma   90.00
#
_symmetry.space_group_name_H-M   'P 1'
#
loop_
_entity.id
_entity.type
_entity.pdbx_description
1 polymer ?
#
loop_
_entity_poly.entity_id
_entity_poly.type
_entity_poly.pdbx_seq_one_letter_code
_entity_poly.pdbx_strand_id
1 'polypeptide(L)'
;MRRCVELAKRGYGLVSPNPMVGAVLVRDGVVLAEGWHAVFGGPHAERMLFEGFEGQKKNLSDCILYVSLEPCAHFGKTPPCANLILEKGVGRVVVGVLDPNPLVSGKGVALLRAAGVAVMVGVLEEECRGLNRMFWVNQVLGRAAVI
;
A
#
# COMPACT_ATOMS: atom_id res chain seq x y z
N MET A 1 -10.01 2.06 -6.11
CA MET A 1 -8.64 1.72 -6.60
C MET A 1 -8.10 2.68 -7.65
N ARG A 2 -8.91 3.20 -8.56
CA ARG A 2 -8.40 4.18 -9.54
C ARG A 2 -7.76 5.40 -8.90
N ARG A 3 -8.36 5.89 -7.83
CA ARG A 3 -7.79 7.02 -7.09
C ARG A 3 -6.43 6.66 -6.50
N CYS A 4 -6.22 5.42 -6.06
CA CYS A 4 -4.92 4.96 -5.58
C CYS A 4 -3.86 5.06 -6.68
N VAL A 5 -4.22 4.69 -7.90
CA VAL A 5 -3.31 4.78 -9.06
C VAL A 5 -2.96 6.24 -9.34
N GLU A 6 -3.95 7.14 -9.32
CA GLU A 6 -3.70 8.56 -9.52
C GLU A 6 -2.77 9.14 -8.44
N LEU A 7 -3.02 8.80 -7.18
CA LEU A 7 -2.19 9.24 -6.06
C LEU A 7 -0.77 8.71 -6.18
N ALA A 8 -0.63 7.43 -6.53
CA ALA A 8 0.69 6.80 -6.71
C ALA A 8 1.56 7.57 -7.70
N LYS A 9 0.97 8.06 -8.79
CA LYS A 9 1.68 8.82 -9.82
C LYS A 9 2.29 10.12 -9.32
N ARG A 10 1.83 10.66 -8.20
CA ARG A 10 2.42 11.85 -7.57
C ARG A 10 3.85 11.62 -7.10
N GLY A 11 4.24 10.36 -6.91
CA GLY A 11 5.61 9.98 -6.56
C GLY A 11 6.54 9.82 -7.75
N TYR A 12 6.05 9.99 -8.98
CA TYR A 12 6.85 9.79 -10.19
C TYR A 12 8.13 10.61 -10.15
N GLY A 13 9.27 9.93 -10.37
CA GLY A 13 10.58 10.55 -10.36
C GLY A 13 11.14 10.91 -8.98
N LEU A 14 10.38 10.75 -7.91
CA LEU A 14 10.78 11.16 -6.56
C LEU A 14 11.03 9.99 -5.61
N VAL A 15 10.52 8.82 -5.90
CA VAL A 15 10.57 7.67 -4.97
C VAL A 15 11.56 6.58 -5.38
N SER A 16 12.12 6.65 -6.59
CA SER A 16 13.06 5.63 -7.09
C SER A 16 14.20 5.41 -6.08
N PRO A 17 14.63 4.18 -5.81
CA PRO A 17 14.21 2.93 -6.45
C PRO A 17 12.97 2.27 -5.83
N ASN A 18 12.25 2.94 -4.95
CA ASN A 18 11.03 2.42 -4.35
C ASN A 18 9.86 2.43 -5.36
N PRO A 19 8.85 1.59 -5.17
CA PRO A 19 7.66 1.63 -6.00
C PRO A 19 6.79 2.85 -5.68
N MET A 20 6.04 3.31 -6.68
CA MET A 20 4.98 4.30 -6.48
C MET A 20 3.76 3.59 -5.89
N VAL A 21 3.22 4.11 -4.81
CA VAL A 21 2.07 3.52 -4.12
C VAL A 21 1.08 4.62 -3.72
N GLY A 22 -0.19 4.33 -3.84
CA GLY A 22 -1.28 5.19 -3.38
C GLY A 22 -2.24 4.41 -2.50
N ALA A 23 -2.86 5.10 -1.56
CA ALA A 23 -3.82 4.52 -0.61
C ALA A 23 -4.99 5.47 -0.37
N VAL A 24 -6.18 4.89 -0.19
CA VAL A 24 -7.42 5.62 0.07
C VAL A 24 -8.22 4.91 1.15
N LEU A 25 -8.66 5.65 2.16
CA LEU A 25 -9.53 5.12 3.22
C LEU A 25 -10.96 5.58 2.98
N VAL A 26 -11.91 4.65 2.99
CA VAL A 26 -13.30 4.90 2.63
C VAL A 26 -14.23 4.36 3.73
N ARG A 27 -15.27 5.13 4.06
CA ARG A 27 -16.39 4.70 4.90
C ARG A 27 -17.69 5.09 4.21
N ASP A 28 -18.59 4.10 4.04
CA ASP A 28 -19.91 4.32 3.42
C ASP A 28 -19.84 5.09 2.09
N GLY A 29 -18.87 4.73 1.25
CA GLY A 29 -18.68 5.37 -0.05
C GLY A 29 -18.02 6.74 -0.01
N VAL A 30 -17.66 7.24 1.18
CA VAL A 30 -17.03 8.55 1.35
C VAL A 30 -15.55 8.38 1.62
N VAL A 31 -14.71 9.11 0.88
CA VAL A 31 -13.26 9.13 1.10
C VAL A 31 -12.96 9.93 2.37
N LEU A 32 -12.35 9.28 3.35
CA LEU A 32 -11.96 9.91 4.62
C LEU A 32 -10.52 10.43 4.59
N ALA A 33 -9.63 9.73 3.90
CA ALA A 33 -8.22 10.08 3.86
C ALA A 33 -7.56 9.50 2.64
N GLU A 34 -6.45 10.12 2.21
CA GLU A 34 -5.65 9.69 1.07
C GLU A 34 -4.18 9.78 1.44
N GLY A 35 -3.35 8.94 0.81
CA GLY A 35 -1.91 8.97 0.99
C GLY A 35 -1.19 8.42 -0.22
N TRP A 36 0.06 8.80 -0.37
CA TRP A 36 0.95 8.25 -1.41
C TRP A 36 2.38 8.31 -0.91
N HIS A 37 3.22 7.44 -1.48
CA HIS A 37 4.66 7.53 -1.22
C HIS A 37 5.21 8.70 -2.02
N ALA A 38 5.62 9.76 -1.33
CA ALA A 38 5.91 11.04 -1.96
C ALA A 38 7.37 11.20 -2.37
N VAL A 39 8.31 10.62 -1.60
CA VAL A 39 9.74 10.79 -1.82
C VAL A 39 10.50 9.62 -1.21
N PHE A 40 11.62 9.23 -1.83
CA PHE A 40 12.48 8.18 -1.32
C PHE A 40 12.93 8.52 0.11
N GLY A 41 12.83 7.54 1.00
CA GLY A 41 13.14 7.71 2.42
C GLY A 41 12.01 8.29 3.25
N GLY A 42 10.96 8.80 2.62
CA GLY A 42 9.77 9.30 3.30
C GLY A 42 8.79 8.18 3.65
N PRO A 43 7.67 8.53 4.30
CA PRO A 43 6.69 7.53 4.72
C PRO A 43 6.02 6.85 3.52
N HIS A 44 5.67 5.57 3.70
CA HIS A 44 4.87 4.84 2.73
C HIS A 44 3.45 5.42 2.65
N ALA A 45 2.71 5.05 1.62
CA ALA A 45 1.37 5.58 1.36
C ALA A 45 0.42 5.42 2.55
N GLU A 46 0.41 4.23 3.16
CA GLU A 46 -0.45 3.93 4.28
C GLU A 46 -0.12 4.80 5.50
N ARG A 47 1.17 4.95 5.79
CA ARG A 47 1.61 5.78 6.91
C ARG A 47 1.28 7.24 6.68
N MET A 48 1.50 7.75 5.47
CA MET A 48 1.13 9.11 5.11
C MET A 48 -0.37 9.34 5.30
N LEU A 49 -1.18 8.39 4.86
CA LEU A 49 -2.63 8.45 4.99
C LEU A 49 -3.05 8.58 6.45
N PHE A 50 -2.53 7.69 7.31
CA PHE A 50 -2.94 7.69 8.72
C PHE A 50 -2.37 8.87 9.50
N GLU A 51 -1.18 9.34 9.18
CA GLU A 51 -0.61 10.53 9.81
C GLU A 51 -1.39 11.79 9.45
N GLY A 52 -1.91 11.87 8.23
CA GLY A 52 -2.72 12.98 7.76
C GLY A 52 -4.19 12.91 8.16
N PHE A 53 -4.64 11.81 8.73
CA PHE A 53 -6.04 11.61 9.09
C PHE A 53 -6.33 12.16 10.49
N GLU A 54 -6.95 13.32 10.54
CA GLU A 54 -7.21 14.04 11.78
C GLU A 54 -8.43 13.47 12.44
N GLY A 55 -9.07 12.93 12.74
CA GLY A 55 -10.22 12.36 13.42
C GLY A 55 -9.92 10.95 13.87
N GLN A 56 -8.68 10.69 14.13
CA GLN A 56 -8.17 9.36 14.38
C GLN A 56 -8.89 8.66 15.51
N LYS A 57 -9.76 7.77 15.14
CA LYS A 57 -10.33 6.80 16.05
C LYS A 57 -9.59 5.50 15.83
N LYS A 58 -9.30 4.81 16.93
CA LYS A 58 -8.62 3.53 16.87
C LYS A 58 -9.46 2.42 16.25
N ASN A 59 -10.74 2.63 16.04
CA ASN A 59 -11.62 1.61 15.49
C ASN A 59 -12.17 2.04 14.15
N LEU A 60 -11.53 1.57 13.10
CA LEU A 60 -11.93 1.80 11.72
C LEU A 60 -12.53 0.52 11.11
N SER A 61 -13.20 -0.29 11.95
CA SER A 61 -13.73 -1.60 11.53
C SER A 61 -14.78 -1.52 10.43
N ASP A 62 -15.44 -0.38 10.27
CA ASP A 62 -16.39 -0.11 9.20
C ASP A 62 -15.76 0.55 7.97
N CYS A 63 -14.46 0.72 7.96
CA CYS A 63 -13.73 1.33 6.85
C CYS A 63 -13.10 0.29 5.93
N ILE A 64 -12.89 0.71 4.68
CA ILE A 64 -12.15 -0.06 3.68
C ILE A 64 -10.90 0.76 3.32
N LEU A 65 -9.75 0.14 3.43
CA LEU A 65 -8.49 0.72 2.94
C LEU A 65 -8.17 0.13 1.56
N TYR A 66 -8.08 0.98 0.57
CA TYR A 66 -7.60 0.60 -0.77
C TYR A 66 -6.13 0.98 -0.87
N VAL A 67 -5.32 0.06 -1.39
CA VAL A 67 -3.89 0.32 -1.61
C VAL A 67 -3.45 -0.36 -2.91
N SER A 68 -2.65 0.35 -3.71
CA SER A 68 -2.25 -0.14 -5.03
C SER A 68 -1.25 -1.29 -4.99
N LEU A 69 -0.48 -1.40 -3.90
CA LEU A 69 0.52 -2.45 -3.71
C LEU A 69 0.35 -3.07 -2.32
N GLU A 70 0.64 -4.35 -2.20
CA GLU A 70 0.58 -5.09 -0.94
C GLU A 70 1.31 -4.35 0.19
N PRO A 71 0.66 -4.14 1.37
CA PRO A 71 1.32 -3.55 2.53
C PRO A 71 2.51 -4.39 2.99
N CYS A 72 3.60 -3.72 3.32
CA CYS A 72 4.81 -4.41 3.76
C CYS A 72 4.62 -5.11 5.12
N ALA A 73 5.35 -6.21 5.31
CA ALA A 73 5.29 -7.02 6.54
C ALA A 73 6.65 -7.16 7.23
N HIS A 74 7.69 -6.53 6.72
CA HIS A 74 9.04 -6.60 7.31
C HIS A 74 9.36 -5.31 8.05
N PHE A 75 10.10 -5.43 9.15
CA PHE A 75 10.57 -4.28 9.90
C PHE A 75 11.76 -3.62 9.20
N GLY A 76 11.69 -2.30 9.07
CA GLY A 76 12.79 -1.45 8.63
C GLY A 76 13.05 -0.38 9.69
N LYS A 77 13.19 0.88 9.27
CA LYS A 77 13.33 2.02 10.21
C LYS A 77 12.05 2.26 11.01
N THR A 78 10.91 1.87 10.47
CA THR A 78 9.60 1.98 11.10
C THR A 78 8.90 0.62 11.08
N PRO A 79 7.89 0.41 11.94
CA PRO A 79 7.09 -0.81 11.88
C PRO A 79 6.42 -0.97 10.51
N PRO A 80 6.18 -2.22 10.07
CA PRO A 80 5.56 -2.48 8.78
C PRO A 80 4.17 -1.85 8.64
N CYS A 81 3.79 -1.51 7.41
CA CYS A 81 2.46 -0.95 7.13
C CYS A 81 1.34 -1.92 7.47
N ALA A 82 1.55 -3.23 7.30
CA ALA A 82 0.55 -4.23 7.73
C ALA A 82 0.26 -4.12 9.23
N ASN A 83 1.29 -3.95 10.06
CA ASN A 83 1.12 -3.75 11.50
C ASN A 83 0.38 -2.44 11.81
N LEU A 84 0.68 -1.37 11.08
CA LEU A 84 0.00 -0.09 11.23
C LEU A 84 -1.50 -0.21 10.93
N ILE A 85 -1.86 -0.91 9.87
CA ILE A 85 -3.25 -1.17 9.51
C ILE A 85 -3.99 -1.91 10.64
N LEU A 86 -3.34 -2.93 11.21
CA LEU A 86 -3.90 -3.67 12.36
C LEU A 86 -4.08 -2.76 13.59
N GLU A 87 -3.10 -1.94 13.87
CA GLU A 87 -3.17 -0.99 14.99
C GLU A 87 -4.34 -0.03 14.86
N LYS A 88 -4.64 0.42 13.65
CA LYS A 88 -5.76 1.31 13.38
C LYS A 88 -7.12 0.63 13.36
N GLY A 89 -7.15 -0.69 13.37
CA GLY A 89 -8.39 -1.44 13.44
C GLY A 89 -9.22 -1.44 12.17
N VAL A 90 -8.58 -1.27 11.00
CA VAL A 90 -9.28 -1.31 9.70
C VAL A 90 -9.89 -2.69 9.47
N GLY A 91 -11.16 -2.73 9.10
CA GLY A 91 -11.88 -4.00 8.96
C GLY A 91 -11.68 -4.70 7.64
N ARG A 92 -11.39 -3.97 6.57
CA ARG A 92 -11.25 -4.52 5.22
C ARG A 92 -10.17 -3.80 4.45
N VAL A 93 -9.37 -4.56 3.69
CA VAL A 93 -8.31 -4.02 2.84
C VAL A 93 -8.48 -4.56 1.42
N VAL A 94 -8.37 -3.68 0.44
CA VAL A 94 -8.39 -4.04 -0.98
C VAL A 94 -7.03 -3.71 -1.56
N VAL A 95 -6.35 -4.73 -2.08
CA VAL A 95 -4.99 -4.63 -2.61
C VAL A 95 -5.03 -4.74 -4.14
N GLY A 96 -4.31 -3.85 -4.83
CA GLY A 96 -4.23 -3.90 -6.28
C GLY A 96 -3.39 -5.09 -6.76
N VAL A 97 -2.18 -5.20 -6.25
CA VAL A 97 -1.26 -6.26 -6.66
C VAL A 97 -0.35 -6.65 -5.49
N LEU A 98 0.03 -7.93 -5.43
CA LEU A 98 0.99 -8.43 -4.43
C LEU A 98 2.40 -7.89 -4.74
N ASP A 99 3.25 -7.86 -3.72
CA ASP A 99 4.65 -7.50 -3.91
C ASP A 99 5.31 -8.50 -4.87
N PRO A 100 6.06 -8.04 -5.87
CA PRO A 100 6.68 -8.93 -6.86
C PRO A 100 7.86 -9.73 -6.32
N ASN A 101 8.46 -9.32 -5.19
CA ASN A 101 9.58 -10.03 -4.62
C ASN A 101 9.10 -11.36 -4.02
N PRO A 102 9.55 -12.51 -4.56
CA PRO A 102 9.07 -13.82 -4.10
C PRO A 102 9.36 -14.09 -2.61
N LEU A 103 10.34 -13.42 -2.03
CA LEU A 103 10.69 -13.57 -0.61
C LEU A 103 9.67 -12.92 0.32
N VAL A 104 8.90 -11.95 -0.16
CA VAL A 104 7.93 -11.19 0.66
C VAL A 104 6.52 -11.24 0.11
N SER A 105 6.31 -11.68 -1.12
CA SER A 105 5.02 -11.74 -1.78
C SER A 105 4.00 -12.52 -0.95
N GLY A 106 2.86 -11.90 -0.68
CA GLY A 106 1.77 -12.50 0.09
C GLY A 106 1.91 -12.41 1.60
N LYS A 107 3.06 -12.02 2.13
CA LYS A 107 3.29 -11.99 3.58
C LYS A 107 2.48 -10.91 4.29
N GLY A 108 2.37 -9.73 3.70
CA GLY A 108 1.54 -8.65 4.25
C GLY A 108 0.07 -9.04 4.29
N VAL A 109 -0.43 -9.60 3.20
CA VAL A 109 -1.80 -10.09 3.11
C VAL A 109 -2.06 -11.21 4.12
N ALA A 110 -1.13 -12.16 4.24
CA ALA A 110 -1.26 -13.26 5.20
C ALA A 110 -1.32 -12.76 6.64
N LEU A 111 -0.50 -11.77 6.99
CA LEU A 111 -0.49 -11.16 8.31
C LEU A 111 -1.84 -10.50 8.63
N LEU A 112 -2.38 -9.74 7.69
CA LEU A 112 -3.68 -9.10 7.85
C LEU A 112 -4.81 -10.12 8.00
N ARG A 113 -4.84 -11.15 7.16
CA ARG A 113 -5.85 -12.22 7.22
C ARG A 113 -5.78 -13.00 8.51
N ALA A 114 -4.58 -13.31 8.99
CA ALA A 114 -4.39 -14.03 10.26
C ALA A 114 -4.95 -13.25 11.44
N ALA A 115 -5.00 -11.94 11.37
CA ALA A 115 -5.54 -11.07 12.42
C ALA A 115 -7.04 -10.77 12.22
N GLY A 116 -7.69 -11.41 11.26
CA GLY A 116 -9.13 -11.28 11.04
C GLY A 116 -9.56 -10.18 10.08
N VAL A 117 -8.62 -9.52 9.40
CA VAL A 117 -8.95 -8.50 8.41
C VAL A 117 -9.36 -9.18 7.10
N ALA A 118 -10.46 -8.74 6.52
CA ALA A 118 -10.91 -9.21 5.21
C ALA A 118 -10.03 -8.56 4.13
N VAL A 119 -9.36 -9.35 3.31
CA VAL A 119 -8.46 -8.84 2.27
C VAL A 119 -8.87 -9.36 0.90
N MET A 120 -9.07 -8.44 -0.05
CA MET A 120 -9.30 -8.75 -1.46
C MET A 120 -8.07 -8.30 -2.24
N VAL A 121 -7.58 -9.16 -3.14
CA VAL A 121 -6.39 -8.89 -3.96
C VAL A 121 -6.76 -8.94 -5.44
N GLY A 122 -6.13 -8.09 -6.25
CA GLY A 122 -6.26 -8.15 -7.70
C GLY A 122 -7.21 -7.13 -8.31
N VAL A 123 -7.63 -6.12 -7.56
CA VAL A 123 -8.48 -5.05 -8.09
C VAL A 123 -7.63 -4.06 -8.88
N LEU A 124 -7.94 -3.92 -10.18
CA LEU A 124 -7.15 -3.15 -11.15
C LEU A 124 -5.67 -3.59 -11.17
N GLU A 125 -5.47 -4.90 -11.10
CA GLU A 125 -4.12 -5.48 -10.97
C GLU A 125 -3.18 -5.02 -12.09
N GLU A 126 -3.64 -4.99 -13.32
CA GLU A 126 -2.81 -4.60 -14.47
C GLU A 126 -2.38 -3.13 -14.38
N GLU A 127 -3.28 -2.23 -14.01
CA GLU A 127 -2.97 -0.81 -13.84
C GLU A 127 -1.99 -0.61 -12.69
N CYS A 128 -2.20 -1.32 -11.59
CA CYS A 128 -1.31 -1.24 -10.44
C CYS A 128 0.09 -1.80 -10.76
N ARG A 129 0.15 -2.90 -11.50
CA ARG A 129 1.41 -3.48 -11.96
C ARG A 129 2.13 -2.53 -12.91
N GLY A 130 1.39 -1.89 -13.82
CA GLY A 130 1.94 -0.96 -14.79
C GLY A 130 2.58 0.29 -14.20
N LEU A 131 2.11 0.73 -13.03
CA LEU A 131 2.69 1.86 -12.30
C LEU A 131 4.18 1.68 -12.03
N ASN A 132 4.61 0.45 -11.74
CA ASN A 132 5.91 0.16 -11.18
C ASN A 132 6.70 -0.85 -12.02
N ARG A 133 6.63 -0.68 -13.33
CA ARG A 133 7.21 -1.61 -14.28
C ARG A 133 8.69 -1.92 -14.01
N MET A 134 9.51 -0.90 -13.79
CA MET A 134 10.94 -1.10 -13.53
C MET A 134 11.20 -1.73 -12.17
N PHE A 135 10.44 -1.33 -11.15
CA PHE A 135 10.49 -1.97 -9.85
C PHE A 135 10.18 -3.47 -9.98
N TRP A 136 9.14 -3.81 -10.75
CA TRP A 136 8.73 -5.18 -10.99
C TRP A 136 9.83 -6.01 -11.64
N VAL A 137 10.42 -5.49 -12.69
CA VAL A 137 11.53 -6.14 -13.40
C VAL A 137 12.71 -6.39 -12.46
N ASN A 138 13.08 -5.40 -11.66
CA ASN A 138 14.17 -5.53 -10.69
C ASN A 138 13.92 -6.61 -9.66
N GLN A 139 12.72 -6.67 -9.10
CA GLN A 139 12.38 -7.64 -8.06
C GLN A 139 12.30 -9.07 -8.60
N VAL A 140 11.75 -9.26 -9.79
CA VAL A 140 11.61 -10.57 -10.41
C VAL A 140 12.94 -11.09 -10.92
N LEU A 141 13.75 -10.26 -11.56
CA LEU A 141 15.04 -10.64 -12.15
C LEU A 141 16.21 -10.48 -11.20
N GLY A 142 16.02 -9.85 -10.05
CA GLY A 142 17.07 -9.67 -9.05
C GLY A 142 18.18 -8.74 -9.50
N ARG A 143 17.90 -7.76 -10.37
CA ARG A 143 18.90 -6.80 -10.87
C ARG A 143 18.40 -5.36 -10.79
N ALA A 144 19.35 -4.42 -10.76
CA ALA A 144 19.04 -3.00 -10.75
C ALA A 144 18.38 -2.56 -12.08
N ALA A 145 17.52 -1.57 -12.01
CA ALA A 145 16.91 -0.98 -13.19
C ALA A 145 17.97 -0.34 -14.07
N VAL A 146 17.94 -0.66 -15.36
CA VAL A 146 18.76 0.00 -16.36
C VAL A 146 17.83 0.96 -17.10
N ILE A 147 18.10 2.22 -16.97
CA ILE A 147 17.32 3.28 -17.62
C ILE A 147 17.98 3.64 -18.93
#